data_b2cb754ac9ddcbaae9ea6411e7f421b4
#
_entry.id   b2cb754ac9ddcbaae9ea6411e7f421b4
#
_cell.length_a   1.000
_cell.length_b   1.000
_cell.length_c   1.000
_cell.angle_alpha   90.00
_cell.angle_beta   90.00
_cell.angle_gamma   90.00
#
_symmetry.space_group_name_H-M   'P 1'
#
loop_
_entity.id
_entity.type
_entity.pdbx_description
1 polymer ?
#
loop_
_entity_poly.entity_id
_entity_poly.type
_entity_poly.pdbx_seq_one_letter_code
_entity_poly.pdbx_strand_id
1 'polypeptide(L)'
;MTIRRSYRRLVACALAAGFMAAPATVFASDRAWTSSGNTGIVDDSNQAQVFLDVQRARLAGGVQSATIRYNVTATEGLFAGPTKKLTVRFYKPDVFTFVNARLWYEEIATGAMGTLLFFDSSLFAPNAAIQTQSVSMNLVNDFDFGKKVYWVEVGLFRSTGPNGVLLGDPRIDLLQIDTQ
;
A
#
# COMPACT_ATOMS: atom_id res chain seq x y z
N MET A 1 89.46 34.63 2.35
CA MET A 1 88.53 34.33 1.28
C MET A 1 87.50 33.31 1.84
N THR A 2 86.32 33.79 2.34
CA THR A 2 85.49 33.00 3.18
C THR A 2 84.12 32.90 2.47
N ILE A 3 83.78 31.72 2.00
CA ILE A 3 82.55 31.45 1.28
C ILE A 3 81.48 31.06 2.30
N ARG A 4 80.43 31.90 2.47
CA ARG A 4 79.25 31.62 3.27
C ARG A 4 78.27 30.81 2.41
N ARG A 5 77.97 29.58 2.81
CA ARG A 5 76.90 28.77 2.27
C ARG A 5 75.60 29.08 3.02
N SER A 6 74.60 29.68 2.34
CA SER A 6 73.27 29.88 2.84
C SER A 6 72.45 28.62 2.67
N TYR A 7 72.03 28.03 3.77
CA TYR A 7 70.99 26.93 3.75
C TYR A 7 69.62 27.53 3.66
N ARG A 8 68.94 27.36 2.52
CA ARG A 8 67.53 27.60 2.40
C ARG A 8 66.77 26.38 2.96
N ARG A 9 66.07 26.61 4.08
CA ARG A 9 65.10 25.62 4.63
C ARG A 9 63.86 25.68 3.81
N LEU A 10 63.59 24.62 3.06
CA LEU A 10 62.28 24.37 2.45
C LEU A 10 61.34 23.84 3.54
N VAL A 11 60.35 24.63 3.91
CA VAL A 11 59.23 24.20 4.75
C VAL A 11 58.18 23.59 3.80
N ALA A 12 58.06 22.28 3.81
CA ALA A 12 57.00 21.59 3.13
C ALA A 12 55.70 21.65 3.99
N CYS A 13 54.74 22.49 3.60
CA CYS A 13 53.40 22.43 4.17
C CYS A 13 52.66 21.23 3.59
N ALA A 14 52.49 20.17 4.37
CA ALA A 14 51.59 19.08 4.04
C ALA A 14 50.16 19.53 4.31
N LEU A 15 49.39 19.84 3.25
CA LEU A 15 47.94 20.01 3.32
C LEU A 15 47.30 18.61 3.46
N ALA A 16 46.90 18.26 4.68
CA ALA A 16 46.03 17.12 4.93
C ALA A 16 44.63 17.50 4.51
N ALA A 17 44.21 17.13 3.28
CA ALA A 17 42.83 17.21 2.85
C ALA A 17 42.05 16.10 3.56
N GLY A 18 41.43 16.46 4.69
CA GLY A 18 40.43 15.59 5.34
C GLY A 18 39.20 15.47 4.48
N PHE A 19 39.07 14.35 3.75
CA PHE A 19 37.78 13.95 3.16
C PHE A 19 36.81 13.62 4.30
N MET A 20 35.96 14.56 4.67
CA MET A 20 34.78 14.25 5.44
C MET A 20 33.80 13.50 4.50
N ALA A 21 33.83 12.18 4.61
CA ALA A 21 32.76 11.38 4.03
C ALA A 21 31.45 11.78 4.74
N ALA A 22 30.62 12.57 4.08
CA ALA A 22 29.26 12.80 4.55
C ALA A 22 28.57 11.44 4.65
N PRO A 23 27.89 11.11 5.76
CA PRO A 23 27.13 9.89 5.82
C PRO A 23 26.12 9.94 4.67
N ALA A 24 26.20 8.97 3.76
CA ALA A 24 25.17 8.77 2.77
C ALA A 24 23.89 8.46 3.57
N THR A 25 23.00 9.43 3.65
CA THR A 25 21.64 9.17 4.10
C THR A 25 21.03 8.22 3.08
N VAL A 26 21.05 6.95 3.40
CA VAL A 26 20.26 5.95 2.68
C VAL A 26 18.81 6.35 2.96
N PHE A 27 18.22 7.09 2.03
CA PHE A 27 16.78 7.19 2.01
C PHE A 27 16.28 5.77 1.82
N ALA A 28 15.71 5.18 2.87
CA ALA A 28 14.90 4.00 2.71
C ALA A 28 13.81 4.42 1.72
N SER A 29 13.91 3.96 0.47
CA SER A 29 12.82 4.15 -0.48
C SER A 29 11.62 3.45 0.14
N ASP A 30 10.55 4.19 0.38
CA ASP A 30 9.26 3.64 0.81
C ASP A 30 8.83 2.64 -0.25
N ARG A 31 9.17 1.38 -0.02
CA ARG A 31 8.86 0.29 -0.93
C ARG A 31 7.52 -0.24 -0.55
N ALA A 32 6.54 0.09 -1.36
CA ALA A 32 5.16 -0.27 -1.16
C ALA A 32 4.68 -1.13 -2.33
N TRP A 33 3.87 -2.14 -2.03
CA TRP A 33 3.01 -2.73 -3.04
C TRP A 33 1.83 -1.80 -3.28
N THR A 34 1.55 -1.49 -4.55
CA THR A 34 0.46 -0.61 -4.94
C THR A 34 -0.32 -1.23 -6.09
N SER A 35 -1.64 -1.13 -6.02
CA SER A 35 -2.57 -1.60 -7.05
C SER A 35 -3.66 -0.56 -7.29
N SER A 36 -3.96 -0.26 -8.55
CA SER A 36 -5.11 0.58 -8.90
C SER A 36 -6.41 -0.22 -8.83
N GLY A 37 -7.54 0.46 -8.60
CA GLY A 37 -8.83 -0.20 -8.43
C GLY A 37 -9.27 -1.07 -9.63
N ASN A 38 -8.80 -0.77 -10.83
CA ASN A 38 -9.16 -1.50 -12.06
C ASN A 38 -8.30 -2.74 -12.35
N THR A 39 -7.27 -3.02 -11.58
CA THR A 39 -6.38 -4.19 -11.79
C THR A 39 -6.81 -5.42 -11.00
N GLY A 40 -7.88 -5.29 -10.21
CA GLY A 40 -8.42 -6.41 -9.44
C GLY A 40 -9.06 -7.47 -10.34
N ILE A 41 -9.05 -8.70 -9.85
CA ILE A 41 -9.72 -9.84 -10.47
C ILE A 41 -11.10 -9.95 -9.85
N VAL A 42 -12.12 -9.89 -10.67
CA VAL A 42 -13.51 -10.13 -10.27
C VAL A 42 -13.80 -11.61 -10.43
N ASP A 43 -14.35 -12.25 -9.41
CA ASP A 43 -14.78 -13.64 -9.47
C ASP A 43 -15.83 -13.81 -10.59
N ASP A 44 -15.82 -14.95 -11.27
CA ASP A 44 -16.73 -15.25 -12.40
C ASP A 44 -18.20 -15.02 -12.04
N SER A 45 -18.58 -15.31 -10.81
CA SER A 45 -19.92 -15.04 -10.29
C SER A 45 -20.27 -13.55 -10.16
N ASN A 46 -19.26 -12.68 -10.16
CA ASN A 46 -19.38 -11.23 -9.93
C ASN A 46 -18.98 -10.37 -11.14
N GLN A 47 -18.56 -10.97 -12.26
CA GLN A 47 -18.05 -10.21 -13.42
C GLN A 47 -19.02 -9.16 -13.95
N ALA A 48 -20.32 -9.51 -14.06
CA ALA A 48 -21.37 -8.58 -14.49
C ALA A 48 -21.73 -7.53 -13.41
N GLN A 49 -21.18 -7.65 -12.21
CA GLN A 49 -21.53 -6.83 -11.05
C GLN A 49 -20.57 -5.67 -10.82
N VAL A 50 -19.42 -5.67 -11.50
CA VAL A 50 -18.36 -4.66 -11.34
C VAL A 50 -18.02 -4.03 -12.66
N PHE A 51 -17.96 -2.71 -12.69
CA PHE A 51 -17.32 -1.94 -13.77
C PHE A 51 -15.89 -1.60 -13.38
N LEU A 52 -14.95 -2.00 -14.22
CA LEU A 52 -13.56 -1.59 -14.16
C LEU A 52 -13.36 -0.40 -15.11
N ASP A 53 -13.14 0.78 -14.56
CA ASP A 53 -12.88 2.02 -15.28
C ASP A 53 -11.36 2.34 -15.22
N VAL A 54 -10.91 3.41 -15.82
CA VAL A 54 -9.48 3.77 -16.05
C VAL A 54 -8.58 3.58 -14.81
N GLN A 55 -9.08 3.87 -13.60
CA GLN A 55 -8.30 3.73 -12.35
C GLN A 55 -9.11 3.13 -11.20
N ARG A 56 -10.35 2.76 -11.42
CA ARG A 56 -11.27 2.40 -10.33
C ARG A 56 -12.12 1.19 -10.65
N ALA A 57 -12.60 0.54 -9.59
CA ALA A 57 -13.69 -0.41 -9.68
C ALA A 57 -14.91 0.14 -8.93
N ARG A 58 -16.09 -0.08 -9.48
CA ARG A 58 -17.38 0.32 -8.91
C ARG A 58 -18.45 -0.72 -9.19
N LEU A 59 -19.52 -0.69 -8.41
CA LEU A 59 -20.67 -1.57 -8.65
C LEU A 59 -21.41 -1.19 -9.94
N ALA A 60 -21.84 -2.21 -10.67
CA ALA A 60 -22.75 -2.05 -11.80
C ALA A 60 -24.13 -1.55 -11.32
N GLY A 61 -24.92 -0.98 -12.22
CA GLY A 61 -26.29 -0.56 -11.94
C GLY A 61 -27.13 -1.73 -11.43
N GLY A 62 -27.91 -1.53 -10.37
CA GLY A 62 -28.81 -2.56 -9.81
C GLY A 62 -28.11 -3.62 -8.94
N VAL A 63 -26.80 -3.58 -8.78
CA VAL A 63 -26.02 -4.53 -7.95
C VAL A 63 -25.84 -3.99 -6.53
N GLN A 64 -26.10 -4.80 -5.53
CA GLN A 64 -26.02 -4.44 -4.12
C GLN A 64 -24.60 -4.60 -3.56
N SER A 65 -23.88 -5.63 -3.96
CA SER A 65 -22.53 -5.91 -3.48
C SER A 65 -21.70 -6.68 -4.51
N ALA A 66 -20.40 -6.52 -4.44
CA ALA A 66 -19.46 -7.34 -5.19
C ALA A 66 -18.12 -7.42 -4.45
N THR A 67 -17.38 -8.47 -4.74
CA THR A 67 -16.02 -8.71 -4.21
C THR A 67 -15.00 -8.70 -5.34
N ILE A 68 -13.86 -8.08 -5.09
CA ILE A 68 -12.74 -7.93 -6.02
C ILE A 68 -11.47 -8.39 -5.30
N ARG A 69 -10.63 -9.18 -5.95
CA ARG A 69 -9.35 -9.64 -5.40
C ARG A 69 -8.18 -8.99 -6.13
N TYR A 70 -7.17 -8.62 -5.36
CA TYR A 70 -5.92 -8.01 -5.82
C TYR A 70 -4.75 -8.85 -5.30
N ASN A 71 -4.05 -9.53 -6.19
CA ASN A 71 -2.91 -10.34 -5.81
C ASN A 71 -1.75 -9.47 -5.34
N VAL A 72 -1.23 -9.75 -4.15
CA VAL A 72 -0.06 -9.07 -3.60
C VAL A 72 1.19 -9.84 -4.03
N THR A 73 2.03 -9.20 -4.82
CA THR A 73 3.27 -9.77 -5.32
C THR A 73 4.46 -9.35 -4.45
N ALA A 74 5.49 -10.18 -4.43
CA ALA A 74 6.75 -9.85 -3.75
C ALA A 74 7.34 -8.56 -4.35
N THR A 75 7.46 -7.54 -3.52
CA THR A 75 8.10 -6.27 -3.86
C THR A 75 9.28 -6.07 -2.93
N GLU A 76 10.43 -5.70 -3.47
CA GLU A 76 11.62 -5.46 -2.67
C GLU A 76 11.32 -4.41 -1.59
N GLY A 77 11.56 -4.75 -0.32
CA GLY A 77 11.28 -3.90 0.84
C GLY A 77 9.91 -4.13 1.50
N LEU A 78 8.99 -4.87 0.90
CA LEU A 78 7.71 -5.22 1.55
C LEU A 78 7.90 -6.14 2.76
N PHE A 79 9.07 -6.73 2.93
CA PHE A 79 9.43 -7.60 4.05
C PHE A 79 9.92 -6.86 5.28
N ALA A 80 10.45 -5.66 5.11
CA ALA A 80 11.09 -4.91 6.20
C ALA A 80 10.06 -4.21 7.09
N GLY A 81 10.38 -4.14 8.39
CA GLY A 81 9.62 -3.40 9.38
C GLY A 81 8.47 -4.18 10.05
N PRO A 82 8.29 -3.98 11.35
CA PRO A 82 7.29 -4.69 12.14
C PRO A 82 5.87 -4.20 11.90
N THR A 83 5.70 -2.96 11.47
CA THR A 83 4.38 -2.39 11.23
C THR A 83 4.00 -2.54 9.77
N LYS A 84 2.85 -3.14 9.53
CA LYS A 84 2.22 -3.24 8.21
C LYS A 84 1.05 -2.26 8.17
N LYS A 85 0.95 -1.52 7.08
CA LYS A 85 -0.09 -0.50 6.87
C LYS A 85 -0.77 -0.76 5.54
N LEU A 86 -2.10 -0.90 5.58
CA LEU A 86 -2.95 -0.95 4.41
C LEU A 86 -3.61 0.40 4.21
N THR A 87 -3.29 1.07 3.13
CA THR A 87 -3.90 2.33 2.70
C THR A 87 -4.90 2.05 1.60
N VAL A 88 -6.10 2.60 1.75
CA VAL A 88 -7.23 2.44 0.84
C VAL A 88 -7.68 3.81 0.37
N ARG A 89 -7.72 4.02 -0.95
CA ARG A 89 -8.29 5.20 -1.57
C ARG A 89 -9.63 4.82 -2.18
N PHE A 90 -10.71 5.43 -1.68
CA PHE A 90 -12.07 5.00 -1.95
C PHE A 90 -13.05 6.18 -2.03
N TYR A 91 -14.23 5.91 -2.57
CA TYR A 91 -15.35 6.83 -2.62
C TYR A 91 -16.54 6.26 -1.83
N LYS A 92 -17.00 7.02 -0.85
CA LYS A 92 -18.14 6.72 0.02
C LYS A 92 -18.96 8.00 0.20
N PRO A 93 -19.91 8.29 -0.71
CA PRO A 93 -20.63 9.57 -0.71
C PRO A 93 -21.67 9.69 0.39
N ASP A 94 -22.16 8.59 0.94
CA ASP A 94 -23.27 8.55 1.88
C ASP A 94 -23.12 7.44 2.94
N VAL A 95 -24.08 7.34 3.83
CA VAL A 95 -24.12 6.33 4.89
C VAL A 95 -24.61 4.97 4.41
N PHE A 96 -25.09 4.87 3.18
CA PHE A 96 -25.62 3.64 2.60
C PHE A 96 -24.57 2.87 1.79
N THR A 97 -23.40 3.47 1.62
CA THR A 97 -22.27 2.89 0.89
C THR A 97 -21.14 2.48 1.81
N PHE A 98 -20.55 1.32 1.53
CA PHE A 98 -19.43 0.78 2.29
C PHE A 98 -18.38 0.21 1.35
N VAL A 99 -17.14 0.40 1.74
CA VAL A 99 -15.96 -0.25 1.14
C VAL A 99 -15.20 -0.91 2.27
N ASN A 100 -14.96 -2.20 2.17
CA ASN A 100 -14.03 -2.87 3.07
C ASN A 100 -12.87 -3.45 2.27
N ALA A 101 -11.72 -3.63 2.93
CA ALA A 101 -10.58 -4.28 2.34
C ALA A 101 -9.91 -5.16 3.39
N ARG A 102 -9.58 -6.38 3.01
CA ARG A 102 -8.99 -7.37 3.89
C ARG A 102 -7.75 -7.95 3.26
N LEU A 103 -6.62 -7.85 3.94
CA LEU A 103 -5.38 -8.49 3.55
C LEU A 103 -5.36 -9.92 4.09
N TRP A 104 -5.42 -10.87 3.19
CA TRP A 104 -5.40 -12.30 3.46
C TRP A 104 -4.02 -12.91 3.20
N TYR A 105 -3.78 -14.05 3.84
CA TYR A 105 -2.73 -14.98 3.43
C TYR A 105 -3.27 -16.42 3.40
N GLU A 106 -2.59 -17.26 2.62
CA GLU A 106 -2.76 -18.71 2.62
C GLU A 106 -1.38 -19.37 2.68
N GLU A 107 -1.22 -20.33 3.56
CA GLU A 107 0.00 -21.12 3.68
C GLU A 107 0.06 -22.18 2.55
N ILE A 108 1.10 -22.13 1.73
CA ILE A 108 1.25 -23.00 0.56
C ILE A 108 1.28 -24.50 0.97
N ALA A 109 1.91 -24.80 2.11
CA ALA A 109 2.08 -26.20 2.55
C ALA A 109 0.81 -26.82 3.14
N THR A 110 -0.07 -26.01 3.75
CA THR A 110 -1.20 -26.52 4.56
C THR A 110 -2.55 -26.07 4.03
N GLY A 111 -2.59 -25.03 3.19
CA GLY A 111 -3.83 -24.37 2.78
C GLY A 111 -4.49 -23.55 3.90
N ALA A 112 -3.81 -23.38 5.05
CA ALA A 112 -4.34 -22.61 6.16
C ALA A 112 -4.41 -21.13 5.80
N MET A 113 -5.59 -20.51 6.00
CA MET A 113 -5.86 -19.12 5.66
C MET A 113 -5.98 -18.25 6.92
N GLY A 114 -5.60 -16.98 6.79
CA GLY A 114 -5.79 -16.00 7.85
C GLY A 114 -5.82 -14.56 7.33
N THR A 115 -6.32 -13.65 8.17
CA THR A 115 -6.38 -12.22 7.89
C THR A 115 -5.25 -11.51 8.63
N LEU A 116 -4.54 -10.62 7.92
CA LEU A 116 -3.48 -9.78 8.51
C LEU A 116 -3.99 -8.38 8.85
N LEU A 117 -4.74 -7.75 7.95
CA LEU A 117 -5.27 -6.40 8.12
C LEU A 117 -6.72 -6.35 7.65
N PHE A 118 -7.52 -5.54 8.31
CA PHE A 118 -8.90 -5.28 7.92
C PHE A 118 -9.19 -3.78 7.97
N PHE A 119 -9.60 -3.24 6.84
CA PHE A 119 -10.07 -1.88 6.66
C PHE A 119 -11.59 -1.87 6.53
N ASP A 120 -12.26 -0.97 7.23
CA ASP A 120 -13.71 -0.76 7.16
C ASP A 120 -14.03 0.72 7.01
N SER A 121 -14.62 1.09 5.87
CA SER A 121 -15.00 2.47 5.62
C SER A 121 -16.17 2.95 6.48
N SER A 122 -16.89 2.07 7.18
CA SER A 122 -17.96 2.47 8.10
C SER A 122 -17.45 3.30 9.27
N LEU A 123 -16.17 3.15 9.61
CA LEU A 123 -15.49 3.92 10.67
C LEU A 123 -15.21 5.38 10.29
N PHE A 124 -15.43 5.75 9.03
CA PHE A 124 -15.17 7.10 8.51
C PHE A 124 -16.45 7.77 8.04
N ALA A 125 -16.57 9.07 8.28
CA ALA A 125 -17.72 9.84 7.82
C ALA A 125 -17.83 9.81 6.29
N PRO A 126 -19.07 9.82 5.74
CA PRO A 126 -19.28 9.98 4.31
C PRO A 126 -18.65 11.27 3.77
N ASN A 127 -18.17 11.22 2.53
CA ASN A 127 -17.61 12.38 1.85
C ASN A 127 -17.91 12.29 0.35
N ALA A 128 -18.39 13.37 -0.22
CA ALA A 128 -18.64 13.50 -1.66
C ALA A 128 -17.34 13.61 -2.49
N ALA A 129 -16.17 13.64 -1.84
CA ALA A 129 -14.86 13.52 -2.47
C ALA A 129 -14.25 12.13 -2.20
N ILE A 130 -13.26 11.76 -3.01
CA ILE A 130 -12.44 10.57 -2.77
C ILE A 130 -11.67 10.74 -1.46
N GLN A 131 -11.69 9.71 -0.63
CA GLN A 131 -11.01 9.64 0.65
C GLN A 131 -9.79 8.72 0.55
N THR A 132 -8.76 9.00 1.35
CA THR A 132 -7.62 8.12 1.56
C THR A 132 -7.47 7.86 3.05
N GLN A 133 -7.61 6.62 3.46
CA GLN A 133 -7.54 6.20 4.86
C GLN A 133 -6.65 4.96 4.99
N SER A 134 -6.13 4.74 6.19
CA SER A 134 -5.22 3.63 6.45
C SER A 134 -5.54 2.92 7.75
N VAL A 135 -5.23 1.64 7.78
CA VAL A 135 -5.16 0.83 9.00
C VAL A 135 -3.76 0.27 9.14
N SER A 136 -3.27 0.20 10.36
CA SER A 136 -1.94 -0.33 10.66
C SER A 136 -2.02 -1.37 11.75
N MET A 137 -1.14 -2.36 11.68
CA MET A 137 -0.99 -3.36 12.72
C MET A 137 0.49 -3.74 12.84
N ASN A 138 0.93 -3.92 14.07
CA ASN A 138 2.23 -4.53 14.34
C ASN A 138 2.09 -6.03 14.14
N LEU A 139 2.71 -6.54 13.08
CA LEU A 139 2.75 -7.96 12.80
C LEU A 139 4.10 -8.51 13.23
N VAL A 140 4.08 -9.54 14.04
CA VAL A 140 5.30 -10.21 14.52
C VAL A 140 6.06 -10.90 13.40
N ASN A 141 5.34 -11.28 12.33
CA ASN A 141 5.92 -11.99 11.18
C ASN A 141 5.90 -11.10 9.94
N ASP A 142 7.02 -11.05 9.27
CA ASP A 142 7.13 -10.43 7.95
C ASP A 142 6.35 -11.21 6.87
N PHE A 143 6.15 -10.57 5.72
CA PHE A 143 5.68 -11.28 4.54
C PHE A 143 6.69 -12.36 4.16
N ASP A 144 6.24 -13.61 4.04
CA ASP A 144 7.03 -14.76 3.59
C ASP A 144 6.43 -15.33 2.31
N PHE A 145 6.80 -14.74 1.17
CA PHE A 145 6.31 -15.18 -0.13
C PHE A 145 6.86 -16.56 -0.57
N GLY A 146 7.84 -17.10 0.15
CA GLY A 146 8.31 -18.47 -0.07
C GLY A 146 7.38 -19.52 0.53
N LYS A 147 6.55 -19.15 1.51
CA LYS A 147 5.66 -20.05 2.23
C LYS A 147 4.19 -19.67 2.14
N LYS A 148 3.88 -18.44 1.77
CA LYS A 148 2.51 -17.90 1.76
C LYS A 148 2.24 -17.14 0.48
N VAL A 149 1.01 -17.21 0.03
CA VAL A 149 0.43 -16.29 -0.96
C VAL A 149 -0.40 -15.24 -0.24
N TYR A 150 -0.45 -14.03 -0.81
CA TYR A 150 -1.16 -12.91 -0.21
C TYR A 150 -2.06 -12.23 -1.24
N TRP A 151 -3.22 -11.77 -0.80
CA TRP A 151 -4.12 -10.96 -1.62
C TRP A 151 -4.91 -9.98 -0.76
N VAL A 152 -5.33 -8.89 -1.37
CA VAL A 152 -6.33 -7.99 -0.78
C VAL A 152 -7.68 -8.30 -1.40
N GLU A 153 -8.65 -8.60 -0.58
CA GLU A 153 -10.04 -8.74 -0.96
C GLU A 153 -10.79 -7.45 -0.62
N VAL A 154 -11.41 -6.84 -1.62
CA VAL A 154 -12.20 -5.62 -1.48
C VAL A 154 -13.66 -5.94 -1.69
N GLY A 155 -14.48 -5.63 -0.68
CA GLY A 155 -15.94 -5.64 -0.80
C GLY A 155 -16.47 -4.24 -1.06
N LEU A 156 -17.29 -4.10 -2.09
CA LEU A 156 -18.07 -2.92 -2.37
C LEU A 156 -19.53 -3.21 -2.03
N PHE A 157 -20.17 -2.36 -1.24
CA PHE A 157 -21.54 -2.55 -0.76
C PHE A 157 -22.34 -1.27 -0.85
N ARG A 158 -23.63 -1.40 -1.19
CA ARG A 158 -24.60 -0.34 -1.05
C ARG A 158 -25.93 -0.89 -0.53
N SER A 159 -26.60 -0.10 0.30
CA SER A 159 -27.88 -0.45 0.88
C SER A 159 -29.01 0.10 0.04
N THR A 160 -30.18 -0.49 0.22
CA THR A 160 -31.43 0.01 -0.35
C THR A 160 -31.97 1.15 0.54
N GLY A 161 -32.29 2.27 -0.07
CA GLY A 161 -32.96 3.37 0.61
C GLY A 161 -34.44 3.09 0.91
N PRO A 162 -35.14 4.04 1.57
CA PRO A 162 -36.52 3.87 2.01
C PRO A 162 -37.50 3.50 0.90
N ASN A 163 -37.23 3.88 -0.34
CA ASN A 163 -38.06 3.64 -1.50
C ASN A 163 -37.68 2.38 -2.30
N GLY A 164 -36.89 1.47 -1.75
CA GLY A 164 -36.42 0.28 -2.44
C GLY A 164 -35.33 0.55 -3.51
N VAL A 165 -34.86 1.78 -3.65
CA VAL A 165 -33.78 2.15 -4.61
C VAL A 165 -32.42 1.98 -3.97
N LEU A 166 -31.50 1.35 -4.70
CA LEU A 166 -30.11 1.27 -4.27
C LEU A 166 -29.47 2.66 -4.27
N LEU A 167 -28.88 3.03 -3.14
CA LEU A 167 -28.29 4.35 -2.93
C LEU A 167 -26.76 4.26 -2.97
N GLY A 168 -26.18 5.35 -3.49
CA GLY A 168 -24.74 5.56 -3.54
C GLY A 168 -24.01 4.73 -4.62
N ASP A 169 -22.71 4.99 -4.73
CA ASP A 169 -21.85 4.35 -5.73
C ASP A 169 -20.46 4.14 -5.10
N PRO A 170 -20.30 3.08 -4.28
CA PRO A 170 -19.02 2.79 -3.67
C PRO A 170 -17.98 2.47 -4.73
N ARG A 171 -16.78 3.00 -4.55
CA ARG A 171 -15.65 2.81 -5.49
C ARG A 171 -14.37 2.56 -4.74
N ILE A 172 -13.50 1.79 -5.34
CA ILE A 172 -12.10 1.64 -4.96
C ILE A 172 -11.21 2.20 -6.06
N ASP A 173 -10.32 3.10 -5.70
CA ASP A 173 -9.39 3.74 -6.62
C ASP A 173 -7.98 3.18 -6.49
N LEU A 174 -7.52 2.90 -5.26
CA LEU A 174 -6.15 2.46 -5.01
C LEU A 174 -6.05 1.70 -3.69
N LEU A 175 -5.18 0.71 -3.72
CA LEU A 175 -4.69 -0.03 -2.56
C LEU A 175 -3.18 0.10 -2.48
N GLN A 176 -2.66 0.27 -1.26
CA GLN A 176 -1.22 0.29 -1.02
C GLN A 176 -0.92 -0.44 0.28
N ILE A 177 0.12 -1.25 0.27
CA ILE A 177 0.66 -1.90 1.46
C ILE A 177 2.07 -1.39 1.67
N ASP A 178 2.29 -0.78 2.83
CA ASP A 178 3.58 -0.29 3.29
C ASP A 178 4.06 -1.10 4.48
N THR A 179 5.38 -1.11 4.68
CA THR A 179 6.02 -1.61 5.89
C THR A 179 6.79 -0.46 6.54
N GLN A 180 6.60 -0.25 7.82
CA GLN A 180 7.22 0.83 8.61
C GLN A 180 8.03 0.25 9.76
#